data_3a0615160deae0ba1777c0dbfcb18ab2
#
_entry.id   3a0615160deae0ba1777c0dbfcb18ab2
#
_cell.length_a   1.000
_cell.length_b   1.000
_cell.length_c   1.000
_cell.angle_alpha   90.00
_cell.angle_beta   90.00
_cell.angle_gamma   90.00
#
_symmetry.space_group_name_H-M   'P 1'
#
loop_
_entity.id
_entity.type
_entity.pdbx_description
1 polymer ?
#
loop_
_entity_poly.entity_id
_entity_poly.type
_entity_poly.pdbx_seq_one_letter_code
_entity_poly.pdbx_strand_id
1 'polypeptide(L)'
;HQLTKVENDSREERTERQRVRRIFDKYDVNRDGYLQKREIRRMIKENPGQCNDLPKGLAKVMLHMHDGDGDGRLDFEEFFKLSQEHNWLFHDICVKYCRYVVPRRNGAVADETDGAYESQMKFIPPPLTMAIFSIIEVAIFVYDIVSTQDYRGVEHIGTRTDGPAATLFIYNPYRREEAWRFVTYMFVHVGVMHLLMNLLVQLFLGTALELVHCWWRVALIYLSGVVAGSMGTSIASPRIFLAGASGGVYALITAHIATIILNWHEMEYALIQLFVFLVFCGTDLGFSIYRHISDANDRVGYVAHLSGAIAGLLVGIGVLRNLNVRPYEKKLWWIAVTIYSALMVTGICFHIFYPDYFPVQLHVLAPSKSGFP
;
A
#
# COMPACT_ATOMS: atom_id res chain seq x y z
N HIS A 1 -30.04 13.68 -26.82
CA HIS A 1 -28.87 13.34 -26.00
C HIS A 1 -28.97 13.84 -24.55
N GLN A 2 -29.53 15.04 -24.28
CA GLN A 2 -29.74 15.52 -22.90
C GLN A 2 -30.95 14.87 -22.22
N LEU A 3 -32.03 14.62 -22.95
CA LEU A 3 -33.25 13.97 -22.41
C LEU A 3 -32.99 12.51 -22.02
N THR A 4 -32.23 11.76 -22.82
CA THR A 4 -31.86 10.37 -22.50
C THR A 4 -30.92 10.25 -21.30
N LYS A 5 -30.09 11.26 -21.03
CA LYS A 5 -29.20 11.29 -19.85
C LYS A 5 -30.00 11.54 -18.57
N VAL A 6 -30.94 12.46 -18.59
CA VAL A 6 -31.83 12.78 -17.44
C VAL A 6 -32.76 11.58 -17.11
N GLU A 7 -33.24 10.85 -18.11
CA GLU A 7 -34.03 9.63 -17.90
C GLU A 7 -33.23 8.48 -17.33
N ASN A 8 -31.97 8.29 -17.76
CA ASN A 8 -31.08 7.29 -17.18
C ASN A 8 -30.69 7.61 -15.75
N ASP A 9 -30.29 8.86 -15.46
CA ASP A 9 -29.96 9.32 -14.12
C ASP A 9 -31.14 9.11 -13.14
N SER A 10 -32.37 9.43 -13.57
CA SER A 10 -33.58 9.21 -12.77
C SER A 10 -33.92 7.72 -12.57
N ARG A 11 -33.53 6.86 -13.50
CA ARG A 11 -33.76 5.40 -13.41
C ARG A 11 -32.73 4.74 -12.48
N GLU A 12 -31.48 5.15 -12.54
CA GLU A 12 -30.43 4.69 -11.64
C GLU A 12 -30.72 5.13 -10.19
N GLU A 13 -31.12 6.38 -9.96
CA GLU A 13 -31.50 6.90 -8.65
C GLU A 13 -32.70 6.14 -8.06
N ARG A 14 -33.72 5.82 -8.87
CA ARG A 14 -34.86 5.01 -8.43
C ARG A 14 -34.45 3.60 -8.05
N THR A 15 -33.55 2.99 -8.80
CA THR A 15 -33.07 1.62 -8.53
C THR A 15 -32.26 1.58 -7.24
N GLU A 16 -31.41 2.59 -7.02
CA GLU A 16 -30.60 2.69 -5.81
C GLU A 16 -31.48 2.99 -4.59
N ARG A 17 -32.43 3.89 -4.72
CA ARG A 17 -33.41 4.18 -3.66
C ARG A 17 -34.22 2.95 -3.25
N GLN A 18 -34.61 2.10 -4.21
CA GLN A 18 -35.27 0.82 -3.93
C GLN A 18 -34.34 -0.19 -3.23
N ARG A 19 -33.06 -0.19 -3.56
CA ARG A 19 -32.05 -1.04 -2.91
C ARG A 19 -31.84 -0.60 -1.46
N VAL A 20 -31.66 0.67 -1.24
CA VAL A 20 -31.47 1.25 0.10
C VAL A 20 -32.75 1.06 0.94
N ARG A 21 -33.95 1.17 0.33
CA ARG A 21 -35.21 0.90 1.01
C ARG A 21 -35.32 -0.54 1.51
N ARG A 22 -34.91 -1.51 0.71
CA ARG A 22 -34.88 -2.93 1.15
C ARG A 22 -33.96 -3.14 2.34
N ILE A 23 -32.82 -2.47 2.39
CA ILE A 23 -31.89 -2.53 3.53
C ILE A 23 -32.54 -1.88 4.76
N PHE A 24 -33.13 -0.71 4.61
CA PHE A 24 -33.84 -0.02 5.68
C PHE A 24 -34.92 -0.91 6.29
N ASP A 25 -35.83 -1.43 5.46
CA ASP A 25 -36.95 -2.28 5.88
C ASP A 25 -36.52 -3.59 6.52
N LYS A 26 -35.34 -4.12 6.17
CA LYS A 26 -34.73 -5.31 6.79
C LYS A 26 -34.32 -5.06 8.24
N TYR A 27 -33.83 -3.86 8.53
CA TYR A 27 -33.32 -3.51 9.87
C TYR A 27 -34.27 -2.73 10.73
N ASP A 28 -35.34 -2.13 10.17
CA ASP A 28 -36.51 -1.62 10.88
C ASP A 28 -37.35 -2.79 11.37
N VAL A 29 -36.93 -3.38 12.49
CA VAL A 29 -37.55 -4.63 13.02
C VAL A 29 -38.92 -4.37 13.62
N ASN A 30 -39.10 -3.21 14.24
CA ASN A 30 -40.38 -2.83 14.86
C ASN A 30 -41.35 -2.19 13.88
N ARG A 31 -40.91 -1.92 12.64
CA ARG A 31 -41.69 -1.32 11.56
C ARG A 31 -42.29 0.05 11.92
N ASP A 32 -41.55 0.83 12.72
CA ASP A 32 -41.98 2.18 13.09
C ASP A 32 -41.59 3.25 12.05
N GLY A 33 -40.87 2.85 10.98
CA GLY A 33 -40.43 3.73 9.90
C GLY A 33 -39.13 4.46 10.23
N TYR A 34 -38.44 4.10 11.30
CA TYR A 34 -37.20 4.71 11.77
C TYR A 34 -36.17 3.64 12.14
N LEU A 35 -34.88 3.93 11.91
CA LEU A 35 -33.80 3.11 12.42
C LEU A 35 -33.30 3.69 13.75
N GLN A 36 -33.59 3.00 14.82
CA GLN A 36 -33.14 3.34 16.15
C GLN A 36 -31.70 2.87 16.38
N LYS A 37 -31.02 3.42 17.40
CA LYS A 37 -29.65 3.07 17.78
C LYS A 37 -29.44 1.55 17.97
N ARG A 38 -30.46 0.81 18.40
CA ARG A 38 -30.39 -0.66 18.55
C ARG A 38 -30.37 -1.36 17.22
N GLU A 39 -31.15 -0.90 16.28
CA GLU A 39 -31.29 -1.44 14.92
C GLU A 39 -30.06 -1.12 14.07
N ILE A 40 -29.54 0.09 14.18
CA ILE A 40 -28.25 0.48 13.58
C ILE A 40 -27.12 -0.38 14.14
N ARG A 41 -27.09 -0.62 15.48
CA ARG A 41 -26.11 -1.55 16.07
C ARG A 41 -26.25 -2.97 15.57
N ARG A 42 -27.48 -3.43 15.35
CA ARG A 42 -27.74 -4.75 14.79
C ARG A 42 -27.27 -4.81 13.34
N MET A 43 -27.58 -3.82 12.53
CA MET A 43 -27.12 -3.68 11.14
C MET A 43 -25.59 -3.74 11.06
N ILE A 44 -24.91 -2.97 11.93
CA ILE A 44 -23.44 -2.96 12.04
C ILE A 44 -22.91 -4.33 12.48
N LYS A 45 -23.59 -5.02 13.40
CA LYS A 45 -23.18 -6.30 13.96
C LYS A 45 -23.45 -7.49 13.01
N GLU A 46 -24.54 -7.45 12.26
CA GLU A 46 -24.90 -8.49 11.28
C GLU A 46 -24.11 -8.40 9.98
N ASN A 47 -23.47 -7.23 9.75
CA ASN A 47 -22.47 -7.08 8.70
C ASN A 47 -21.08 -6.87 9.32
N PRO A 48 -20.55 -7.81 10.11
CA PRO A 48 -19.24 -7.71 10.68
C PRO A 48 -18.25 -7.92 9.55
N GLY A 49 -17.74 -6.87 9.00
CA GLY A 49 -16.44 -6.99 8.39
C GLY A 49 -15.50 -7.64 9.42
N GLN A 50 -14.65 -8.58 9.03
CA GLN A 50 -13.87 -9.48 9.91
C GLN A 50 -12.87 -8.83 10.92
N CYS A 51 -13.10 -7.61 11.39
CA CYS A 51 -12.49 -7.05 12.59
C CYS A 51 -13.54 -6.99 13.70
N ASN A 52 -13.34 -7.75 14.75
CA ASN A 52 -14.22 -7.81 15.90
C ASN A 52 -14.28 -6.53 16.75
N ASP A 53 -13.59 -5.47 16.38
CA ASP A 53 -13.46 -4.23 17.14
C ASP A 53 -13.99 -3.01 16.39
N LEU A 54 -15.30 -3.01 16.11
CA LEU A 54 -15.98 -1.76 15.77
C LEU A 54 -15.99 -0.83 16.98
N PRO A 55 -15.64 0.46 16.84
CA PRO A 55 -15.66 1.39 17.95
C PRO A 55 -17.02 1.37 18.64
N LYS A 56 -17.04 1.18 19.97
CA LYS A 56 -18.25 1.10 20.80
C LYS A 56 -19.19 2.32 20.68
N GLY A 57 -18.86 3.31 19.87
CA GLY A 57 -19.61 4.53 19.61
C GLY A 57 -20.13 4.73 18.19
N LEU A 58 -19.78 3.87 17.21
CA LEU A 58 -20.05 4.11 15.80
C LEU A 58 -21.54 4.39 15.50
N ALA A 59 -22.45 3.59 16.03
CA ALA A 59 -23.89 3.82 15.87
C ALA A 59 -24.36 5.17 16.47
N LYS A 60 -23.66 5.69 17.48
CA LYS A 60 -23.95 7.00 18.05
C LYS A 60 -23.43 8.13 17.16
N VAL A 61 -22.28 7.93 16.56
CA VAL A 61 -21.67 8.88 15.61
C VAL A 61 -22.50 8.95 14.32
N MET A 62 -22.93 7.82 13.76
CA MET A 62 -23.80 7.77 12.59
C MET A 62 -25.12 8.49 12.84
N LEU A 63 -25.78 8.25 13.98
CA LEU A 63 -26.97 8.97 14.37
C LEU A 63 -26.69 10.47 14.49
N HIS A 64 -25.66 10.88 15.21
CA HIS A 64 -25.39 12.29 15.48
C HIS A 64 -25.02 13.11 14.22
N MET A 65 -24.45 12.46 13.22
CA MET A 65 -24.07 13.14 11.98
C MET A 65 -25.21 13.27 10.97
N HIS A 66 -26.21 12.39 11.02
CA HIS A 66 -27.25 12.31 9.99
C HIS A 66 -28.69 12.47 10.52
N ASP A 67 -28.86 12.53 11.82
CA ASP A 67 -30.10 12.87 12.51
C ASP A 67 -30.31 14.42 12.38
N GLY A 68 -30.99 14.80 11.32
CA GLY A 68 -31.16 16.21 10.96
C GLY A 68 -32.25 16.93 11.78
N ASP A 69 -33.23 16.18 12.31
CA ASP A 69 -34.30 16.71 13.14
C ASP A 69 -34.03 16.57 14.65
N GLY A 70 -32.98 15.82 15.03
CA GLY A 70 -32.54 15.67 16.42
C GLY A 70 -33.39 14.74 17.25
N ASP A 71 -34.17 13.84 16.64
CA ASP A 71 -35.08 12.92 17.31
C ASP A 71 -34.38 11.66 17.86
N GLY A 72 -33.11 11.47 17.54
CA GLY A 72 -32.29 10.34 18.00
C GLY A 72 -32.51 9.05 17.19
N ARG A 73 -33.10 9.14 16.02
CA ARG A 73 -33.37 8.04 15.10
C ARG A 73 -33.01 8.49 13.69
N LEU A 74 -33.00 7.58 12.73
CA LEU A 74 -32.87 7.91 11.29
C LEU A 74 -34.14 7.51 10.57
N ASP A 75 -34.76 8.47 9.93
CA ASP A 75 -35.81 8.20 8.96
C ASP A 75 -35.21 7.67 7.64
N PHE A 76 -36.08 7.28 6.69
CA PHE A 76 -35.59 6.74 5.43
C PHE A 76 -34.81 7.77 4.60
N GLU A 77 -35.16 9.06 4.64
CA GLU A 77 -34.49 10.09 3.86
C GLU A 77 -33.10 10.40 4.45
N GLU A 78 -32.99 10.43 5.75
CA GLU A 78 -31.73 10.60 6.47
C GLU A 78 -30.80 9.40 6.27
N PHE A 79 -31.37 8.19 6.32
CA PHE A 79 -30.64 6.96 6.01
C PHE A 79 -30.21 6.88 4.55
N PHE A 80 -31.07 7.38 3.63
CA PHE A 80 -30.74 7.45 2.21
C PHE A 80 -29.61 8.47 1.96
N LYS A 81 -29.65 9.64 2.60
CA LYS A 81 -28.54 10.61 2.58
C LYS A 81 -27.25 9.99 3.14
N LEU A 82 -27.31 9.31 4.28
CA LEU A 82 -26.19 8.59 4.85
C LEU A 82 -25.58 7.58 3.85
N SER A 83 -26.42 6.90 3.09
CA SER A 83 -25.96 5.93 2.06
C SER A 83 -25.34 6.64 0.85
N GLN A 84 -25.80 7.85 0.51
CA GLN A 84 -25.31 8.64 -0.63
C GLN A 84 -24.02 9.39 -0.31
N GLU A 85 -23.90 9.96 0.89
CA GLU A 85 -22.69 10.70 1.30
C GLU A 85 -21.45 9.81 1.41
N HIS A 86 -21.63 8.50 1.58
CA HIS A 86 -20.56 7.52 1.59
C HIS A 86 -20.27 6.93 0.20
N ASN A 87 -21.00 7.36 -0.83
CA ASN A 87 -20.82 6.93 -2.22
C ASN A 87 -19.77 7.79 -2.94
N TRP A 88 -18.59 7.89 -2.37
CA TRP A 88 -17.47 8.62 -2.95
C TRP A 88 -16.99 7.94 -4.23
N LEU A 89 -16.68 8.75 -5.25
CA LEU A 89 -16.05 8.32 -6.50
C LEU A 89 -14.84 7.40 -6.25
N PHE A 90 -14.11 7.67 -5.17
CA PHE A 90 -12.98 6.87 -4.71
C PHE A 90 -13.42 5.48 -4.19
N HIS A 91 -14.52 5.39 -3.46
CA HIS A 91 -15.11 4.11 -3.02
C HIS A 91 -15.48 3.24 -4.21
N ASP A 92 -16.15 3.81 -5.21
CA ASP A 92 -16.60 3.08 -6.40
C ASP A 92 -15.42 2.62 -7.26
N ILE A 93 -14.37 3.45 -7.41
CA ILE A 93 -13.14 3.09 -8.09
C ILE A 93 -12.37 2.01 -7.31
N CYS A 94 -12.24 2.15 -5.99
CA CYS A 94 -11.58 1.14 -5.15
C CYS A 94 -12.36 -0.17 -5.13
N VAL A 95 -13.69 -0.14 -5.01
CA VAL A 95 -14.53 -1.35 -5.04
C VAL A 95 -14.45 -2.03 -6.40
N LYS A 96 -14.57 -1.28 -7.50
CA LYS A 96 -14.42 -1.84 -8.86
C LYS A 96 -13.01 -2.42 -9.06
N TYR A 97 -11.99 -1.69 -8.65
CA TYR A 97 -10.61 -2.19 -8.72
C TYR A 97 -10.43 -3.45 -7.87
N CYS A 98 -10.89 -3.45 -6.64
CA CYS A 98 -10.84 -4.62 -5.77
C CYS A 98 -11.61 -5.82 -6.33
N ARG A 99 -12.74 -5.61 -7.01
CA ARG A 99 -13.46 -6.68 -7.72
C ARG A 99 -12.63 -7.33 -8.81
N TYR A 100 -11.74 -6.60 -9.47
CA TYR A 100 -10.86 -7.16 -10.51
C TYR A 100 -9.60 -7.81 -9.95
N VAL A 101 -9.05 -7.27 -8.87
CA VAL A 101 -7.75 -7.71 -8.32
C VAL A 101 -7.92 -8.81 -7.27
N VAL A 102 -9.07 -8.86 -6.64
CA VAL A 102 -9.34 -9.76 -5.54
C VAL A 102 -10.19 -10.94 -5.98
N PRO A 103 -9.81 -12.19 -5.64
CA PRO A 103 -10.48 -13.39 -6.11
C PRO A 103 -11.92 -13.50 -5.62
N ARG A 104 -12.83 -13.81 -6.52
CA ARG A 104 -14.22 -14.17 -6.19
C ARG A 104 -14.30 -15.63 -5.79
N ARG A 105 -15.10 -15.95 -4.79
CA ARG A 105 -15.37 -17.33 -4.38
C ARG A 105 -16.29 -17.99 -5.40
N ASN A 106 -15.73 -18.77 -6.34
CA ASN A 106 -16.51 -19.61 -7.24
C ASN A 106 -17.05 -20.80 -6.46
N GLY A 107 -18.37 -20.93 -6.33
CA GLY A 107 -19.00 -22.20 -5.94
C GLY A 107 -19.87 -22.21 -4.71
N ALA A 108 -20.49 -21.12 -4.34
CA ALA A 108 -21.71 -21.16 -3.55
C ALA A 108 -22.85 -20.65 -4.43
N VAL A 109 -23.93 -21.40 -4.47
CA VAL A 109 -25.26 -21.02 -4.92
C VAL A 109 -25.39 -19.51 -4.78
N ALA A 110 -25.94 -18.85 -5.80
CA ALA A 110 -26.34 -17.45 -5.79
C ALA A 110 -27.36 -17.22 -4.66
N ASP A 111 -26.89 -17.36 -3.44
CA ASP A 111 -27.55 -16.94 -2.24
C ASP A 111 -27.12 -15.49 -2.02
N GLU A 112 -28.02 -14.65 -1.64
CA GLU A 112 -28.00 -13.19 -1.49
C GLU A 112 -26.78 -12.58 -0.77
N THR A 113 -25.70 -13.33 -0.64
CA THR A 113 -24.41 -13.00 -0.04
C THR A 113 -23.32 -12.73 -1.08
N ASP A 114 -23.67 -12.22 -2.26
CA ASP A 114 -22.67 -11.74 -3.23
C ASP A 114 -21.85 -10.53 -2.68
N GLY A 115 -22.28 -10.01 -1.52
CA GLY A 115 -21.51 -9.09 -0.69
C GLY A 115 -20.49 -9.72 0.26
N ALA A 116 -20.32 -11.04 0.31
CA ALA A 116 -19.45 -11.67 1.32
C ALA A 116 -17.96 -11.33 1.12
N TYR A 117 -17.55 -11.01 -0.10
CA TYR A 117 -16.19 -10.58 -0.39
C TYR A 117 -16.03 -9.06 -0.24
N GLU A 118 -16.99 -8.29 -0.70
CA GLU A 118 -17.07 -6.84 -0.46
C GLU A 118 -17.25 -6.54 1.04
N SER A 119 -17.95 -7.42 1.78
CA SER A 119 -18.05 -7.33 3.24
C SER A 119 -16.73 -7.61 3.98
N GLN A 120 -15.73 -8.14 3.29
CA GLN A 120 -14.37 -8.26 3.85
C GLN A 120 -13.53 -7.02 3.64
N MET A 121 -13.95 -6.09 2.77
CA MET A 121 -13.30 -4.78 2.66
C MET A 121 -13.63 -3.94 3.90
N LYS A 122 -12.59 -3.57 4.61
CA LYS A 122 -12.72 -2.78 5.82
C LYS A 122 -12.31 -1.35 5.55
N PHE A 123 -13.29 -0.48 5.59
CA PHE A 123 -13.03 0.97 5.64
C PHE A 123 -12.79 1.49 7.06
N ILE A 124 -12.96 0.61 8.08
CA ILE A 124 -12.71 0.96 9.48
C ILE A 124 -11.88 -0.16 10.14
N PRO A 125 -10.64 0.12 10.59
CA PRO A 125 -9.94 1.40 10.42
C PRO A 125 -9.66 1.69 8.93
N PRO A 126 -9.67 2.98 8.52
CA PRO A 126 -9.41 3.34 7.13
C PRO A 126 -8.00 2.88 6.71
N PRO A 127 -7.77 2.63 5.41
CA PRO A 127 -6.46 2.23 4.88
C PRO A 127 -5.49 3.42 4.89
N LEU A 128 -4.88 3.70 6.04
CA LEU A 128 -4.07 4.90 6.26
C LEU A 128 -2.56 4.67 6.15
N THR A 129 -2.08 3.43 6.17
CA THR A 129 -0.64 3.17 6.25
C THR A 129 0.10 3.72 5.04
N MET A 130 -0.37 3.41 3.84
CA MET A 130 0.26 3.93 2.63
C MET A 130 0.05 5.44 2.49
N ALA A 131 -1.09 5.96 2.92
CA ALA A 131 -1.33 7.40 2.96
C ALA A 131 -0.37 8.12 3.92
N ILE A 132 -0.13 7.57 5.12
CA ILE A 132 0.81 8.13 6.10
C ILE A 132 2.24 8.12 5.54
N PHE A 133 2.70 7.01 4.96
CA PHE A 133 4.03 6.95 4.34
C PHE A 133 4.15 7.98 3.21
N SER A 134 3.14 8.08 2.34
CA SER A 134 3.10 9.07 1.25
C SER A 134 3.16 10.51 1.75
N ILE A 135 2.46 10.84 2.83
CA ILE A 135 2.51 12.18 3.43
C ILE A 135 3.92 12.49 3.95
N ILE A 136 4.58 11.53 4.60
CA ILE A 136 5.94 11.69 5.11
C ILE A 136 6.92 11.88 3.94
N GLU A 137 6.80 11.10 2.87
CA GLU A 137 7.61 11.20 1.66
C GLU A 137 7.49 12.58 1.00
N VAL A 138 6.26 13.07 0.84
CA VAL A 138 5.99 14.41 0.29
C VAL A 138 6.54 15.50 1.22
N ALA A 139 6.32 15.38 2.53
CA ALA A 139 6.79 16.37 3.50
C ALA A 139 8.32 16.50 3.50
N ILE A 140 9.03 15.36 3.48
CA ILE A 140 10.50 15.33 3.42
C ILE A 140 11.00 15.90 2.09
N PHE A 141 10.35 15.54 0.99
CA PHE A 141 10.68 16.05 -0.34
C PHE A 141 10.54 17.57 -0.43
N VAL A 142 9.40 18.11 0.04
CA VAL A 142 9.16 19.56 0.07
C VAL A 142 10.13 20.26 1.00
N TYR A 143 10.39 19.69 2.18
CA TYR A 143 11.35 20.24 3.14
C TYR A 143 12.74 20.36 2.51
N ASP A 144 13.23 19.33 1.83
CA ASP A 144 14.55 19.36 1.18
C ASP A 144 14.60 20.38 0.05
N ILE A 145 13.54 20.51 -0.77
CA ILE A 145 13.49 21.53 -1.82
C ILE A 145 13.58 22.94 -1.22
N VAL A 146 12.71 23.25 -0.25
CA VAL A 146 12.66 24.59 0.37
C VAL A 146 13.97 24.93 1.05
N SER A 147 14.52 24.00 1.84
CA SER A 147 15.78 24.22 2.57
C SER A 147 17.00 24.35 1.66
N THR A 148 16.97 23.77 0.47
CA THR A 148 18.09 23.84 -0.49
C THR A 148 18.04 25.11 -1.33
N GLN A 149 16.85 25.64 -1.61
CA GLN A 149 16.69 26.91 -2.35
C GLN A 149 17.26 28.12 -1.60
N ASP A 150 17.10 28.17 -0.28
CA ASP A 150 17.62 29.25 0.55
C ASP A 150 19.17 29.32 0.55
N TYR A 151 19.84 28.21 0.24
CA TYR A 151 21.32 28.15 0.35
C TYR A 151 22.09 28.47 -0.94
N ARG A 152 21.49 28.34 -2.15
CA ARG A 152 22.29 28.38 -3.39
C ARG A 152 21.75 29.17 -4.55
N GLY A 153 20.56 29.73 -4.51
CA GLY A 153 19.98 30.54 -5.60
C GLY A 153 19.88 29.85 -6.96
N VAL A 154 19.89 28.51 -7.01
CA VAL A 154 19.87 27.72 -8.24
C VAL A 154 18.52 27.07 -8.41
N GLU A 155 17.83 27.45 -9.48
CA GLU A 155 16.58 26.83 -9.95
C GLU A 155 16.81 25.36 -10.39
N HIS A 156 16.78 24.43 -9.44
CA HIS A 156 16.66 23.02 -9.79
C HIS A 156 15.42 22.43 -9.09
N ILE A 157 14.39 22.15 -9.88
CA ILE A 157 13.21 21.40 -9.49
C ILE A 157 13.61 19.94 -9.29
N GLY A 158 14.06 19.60 -8.10
CA GLY A 158 14.39 18.21 -7.73
C GLY A 158 15.22 18.18 -6.47
N THR A 159 14.87 17.30 -5.53
CA THR A 159 15.72 17.08 -4.38
C THR A 159 17.03 16.49 -4.85
N ARG A 160 18.11 17.09 -4.39
CA ARG A 160 19.44 16.52 -4.53
C ARG A 160 19.69 15.56 -3.38
N THR A 161 20.61 14.63 -3.58
CA THR A 161 21.08 13.73 -2.51
C THR A 161 21.82 14.44 -1.38
N ASP A 162 21.98 15.75 -1.48
CA ASP A 162 22.68 16.63 -0.54
C ASP A 162 21.77 17.58 0.26
N GLY A 163 20.44 17.40 0.18
CA GLY A 163 19.49 18.09 1.04
C GLY A 163 19.64 17.69 2.51
N PRO A 164 19.18 18.52 3.47
CA PRO A 164 19.38 18.27 4.90
C PRO A 164 18.70 17.00 5.38
N ALA A 165 17.48 16.67 4.91
CA ALA A 165 16.83 15.41 5.24
C ALA A 165 17.43 14.24 4.43
N ALA A 166 17.77 14.46 3.15
CA ALA A 166 18.42 13.44 2.35
C ALA A 166 19.74 12.98 2.97
N THR A 167 20.58 13.90 3.46
CA THR A 167 21.84 13.55 4.12
C THR A 167 21.66 12.70 5.39
N LEU A 168 20.54 12.86 6.09
CA LEU A 168 20.21 12.07 7.29
C LEU A 168 19.62 10.69 6.95
N PHE A 169 18.77 10.60 5.94
CA PHE A 169 17.91 9.44 5.70
C PHE A 169 18.35 8.55 4.55
N ILE A 170 19.09 9.09 3.55
CA ILE A 170 19.57 8.30 2.41
C ILE A 170 20.42 7.11 2.89
N TYR A 171 20.27 5.97 2.25
CA TYR A 171 21.21 4.87 2.48
C TYR A 171 22.62 5.30 1.99
N ASN A 172 23.56 5.32 2.93
CA ASN A 172 24.94 5.71 2.69
C ASN A 172 25.87 4.50 2.87
N PRO A 173 26.52 4.02 1.80
CA PRO A 173 27.38 2.84 1.86
C PRO A 173 28.61 3.00 2.76
N TYR A 174 29.01 4.25 3.04
CA TYR A 174 30.15 4.58 3.90
C TYR A 174 29.77 4.75 5.39
N ARG A 175 28.46 4.69 5.72
CA ARG A 175 27.91 4.87 7.07
C ARG A 175 26.91 3.76 7.40
N ARG A 176 27.27 2.52 7.13
CA ARG A 176 26.42 1.34 7.30
C ARG A 176 26.11 1.02 8.76
N GLU A 177 26.95 1.47 9.68
CA GLU A 177 26.74 1.43 11.12
C GLU A 177 25.48 2.20 11.54
N GLU A 178 25.05 3.17 10.74
CA GLU A 178 23.79 3.87 10.93
C GLU A 178 22.62 3.02 10.38
N ALA A 179 22.27 1.97 11.12
CA ALA A 179 21.34 0.94 10.67
C ALA A 179 19.94 1.46 10.26
N TRP A 180 19.50 2.60 10.80
CA TRP A 180 18.23 3.23 10.38
C TRP A 180 18.19 3.57 8.90
N ARG A 181 19.34 3.84 8.25
CA ARG A 181 19.41 4.17 6.84
C ARG A 181 18.96 3.05 5.91
N PHE A 182 19.00 1.80 6.39
CA PHE A 182 18.45 0.66 5.64
C PHE A 182 16.91 0.71 5.51
N VAL A 183 16.25 1.54 6.30
CA VAL A 183 14.80 1.76 6.27
C VAL A 183 14.46 3.16 5.79
N THR A 184 15.11 4.19 6.34
CA THR A 184 14.70 5.58 6.15
C THR A 184 14.96 6.11 4.74
N TYR A 185 15.80 5.46 3.94
CA TYR A 185 16.05 5.84 2.54
C TYR A 185 14.77 5.87 1.69
N MET A 186 13.75 5.11 2.10
CA MET A 186 12.44 5.09 1.42
C MET A 186 11.74 6.45 1.42
N PHE A 187 12.05 7.32 2.36
CA PHE A 187 11.47 8.66 2.46
C PHE A 187 12.17 9.70 1.59
N VAL A 188 13.32 9.38 1.03
CA VAL A 188 14.12 10.30 0.22
C VAL A 188 13.87 10.04 -1.27
N HIS A 189 13.50 11.07 -2.02
CA HIS A 189 13.27 10.93 -3.46
C HIS A 189 14.08 11.92 -4.26
N VAL A 190 14.68 11.47 -5.35
CA VAL A 190 15.50 12.29 -6.26
C VAL A 190 14.68 12.60 -7.51
N GLY A 191 14.11 13.81 -7.54
CA GLY A 191 13.27 14.29 -8.64
C GLY A 191 11.77 14.03 -8.44
N VAL A 192 10.97 14.98 -8.95
CA VAL A 192 9.50 14.98 -8.82
C VAL A 192 8.87 13.73 -9.46
N MET A 193 9.36 13.32 -10.63
CA MET A 193 8.81 12.14 -11.31
C MET A 193 9.07 10.85 -10.54
N HIS A 194 10.23 10.74 -9.89
CA HIS A 194 10.55 9.59 -9.04
C HIS A 194 9.59 9.50 -7.86
N LEU A 195 9.36 10.62 -7.15
CA LEU A 195 8.36 10.68 -6.08
C LEU A 195 6.95 10.34 -6.59
N LEU A 196 6.52 11.00 -7.67
CA LEU A 196 5.17 10.86 -8.21
C LEU A 196 4.85 9.41 -8.59
N MET A 197 5.77 8.73 -9.27
CA MET A 197 5.56 7.34 -9.69
C MET A 197 5.51 6.39 -8.50
N ASN A 198 6.36 6.58 -7.48
CA ASN A 198 6.28 5.80 -6.25
C ASN A 198 4.95 6.02 -5.54
N LEU A 199 4.53 7.28 -5.33
CA LEU A 199 3.26 7.61 -4.69
C LEU A 199 2.06 7.02 -5.43
N LEU A 200 2.05 7.10 -6.75
CA LEU A 200 0.95 6.59 -7.57
C LEU A 200 0.78 5.08 -7.35
N VAL A 201 1.86 4.31 -7.51
CA VAL A 201 1.80 2.85 -7.37
C VAL A 201 1.54 2.45 -5.90
N GLN A 202 2.21 3.11 -4.95
CA GLN A 202 2.06 2.86 -3.52
C GLN A 202 0.62 3.09 -3.03
N LEU A 203 0.03 4.22 -3.37
CA LEU A 203 -1.35 4.55 -2.99
C LEU A 203 -2.34 3.63 -3.71
N PHE A 204 -2.17 3.41 -5.01
CA PHE A 204 -3.11 2.61 -5.77
C PHE A 204 -3.09 1.13 -5.35
N LEU A 205 -1.92 0.48 -5.39
CA LEU A 205 -1.80 -0.94 -5.07
C LEU A 205 -1.84 -1.20 -3.55
N GLY A 206 -1.17 -0.36 -2.77
CA GLY A 206 -1.08 -0.56 -1.33
C GLY A 206 -2.41 -0.35 -0.63
N THR A 207 -3.18 0.70 -1.00
CA THR A 207 -4.52 0.91 -0.43
C THR A 207 -5.45 -0.25 -0.75
N ALA A 208 -5.40 -0.80 -1.97
CA ALA A 208 -6.20 -1.96 -2.34
C ALA A 208 -5.88 -3.19 -1.47
N LEU A 209 -4.59 -3.45 -1.21
CA LEU A 209 -4.18 -4.51 -0.30
C LEU A 209 -4.61 -4.24 1.15
N GLU A 210 -4.52 -2.99 1.63
CA GLU A 210 -4.93 -2.64 3.00
C GLU A 210 -6.43 -2.87 3.24
N LEU A 211 -7.26 -2.53 2.26
CA LEU A 211 -8.70 -2.75 2.35
C LEU A 211 -9.07 -4.22 2.55
N VAL A 212 -8.30 -5.13 1.94
CA VAL A 212 -8.56 -6.58 1.97
C VAL A 212 -7.80 -7.28 3.10
N HIS A 213 -6.52 -6.94 3.29
CA HIS A 213 -5.63 -7.74 4.13
C HIS A 213 -5.29 -7.13 5.49
N CYS A 214 -5.81 -5.97 5.83
CA CYS A 214 -5.50 -5.14 7.01
C CYS A 214 -4.13 -4.44 6.89
N TRP A 215 -4.07 -3.25 7.50
CA TRP A 215 -2.94 -2.32 7.46
C TRP A 215 -1.59 -2.91 7.87
N TRP A 216 -1.52 -3.67 8.96
CA TRP A 216 -0.25 -4.18 9.49
C TRP A 216 0.41 -5.23 8.57
N ARG A 217 -0.38 -6.01 7.82
CA ARG A 217 0.13 -7.00 6.87
C ARG A 217 0.78 -6.31 5.68
N VAL A 218 0.12 -5.28 5.18
CA VAL A 218 0.62 -4.48 4.06
C VAL A 218 1.85 -3.68 4.47
N ALA A 219 1.84 -3.09 5.68
CA ALA A 219 3.01 -2.44 6.27
C ALA A 219 4.20 -3.40 6.38
N LEU A 220 3.97 -4.62 6.86
CA LEU A 220 5.02 -5.64 6.98
C LEU A 220 5.61 -6.02 5.63
N ILE A 221 4.78 -6.23 4.60
CA ILE A 221 5.23 -6.53 3.24
C ILE A 221 6.07 -5.38 2.69
N TYR A 222 5.54 -4.16 2.80
CA TYR A 222 6.21 -2.96 2.30
C TYR A 222 7.58 -2.76 2.96
N LEU A 223 7.63 -2.78 4.29
CA LEU A 223 8.88 -2.61 5.04
C LEU A 223 9.87 -3.75 4.80
N SER A 224 9.38 -4.98 4.62
CA SER A 224 10.22 -6.12 4.23
C SER A 224 10.88 -5.90 2.87
N GLY A 225 10.14 -5.32 1.91
CA GLY A 225 10.67 -4.93 0.60
C GLY A 225 11.70 -3.80 0.71
N VAL A 226 11.43 -2.79 1.54
CA VAL A 226 12.38 -1.70 1.81
C VAL A 226 13.69 -2.24 2.36
N VAL A 227 13.65 -3.07 3.41
CA VAL A 227 14.86 -3.62 4.04
C VAL A 227 15.59 -4.56 3.09
N ALA A 228 14.88 -5.44 2.38
CA ALA A 228 15.49 -6.32 1.40
C ALA A 228 16.13 -5.53 0.24
N GLY A 229 15.49 -4.45 -0.21
CA GLY A 229 16.01 -3.58 -1.26
C GLY A 229 17.34 -2.94 -0.87
N SER A 230 17.45 -2.36 0.30
CA SER A 230 18.70 -1.76 0.79
C SER A 230 19.77 -2.81 1.09
N MET A 231 19.39 -3.94 1.68
CA MET A 231 20.32 -5.05 1.97
C MET A 231 20.89 -5.63 0.67
N GLY A 232 20.03 -5.93 -0.31
CA GLY A 232 20.46 -6.45 -1.61
C GLY A 232 21.36 -5.46 -2.35
N THR A 233 21.01 -4.19 -2.37
CA THR A 233 21.83 -3.14 -3.00
C THR A 233 23.17 -3.00 -2.30
N SER A 234 23.19 -3.02 -0.99
CA SER A 234 24.42 -2.95 -0.19
C SER A 234 25.41 -4.05 -0.55
N ILE A 235 24.92 -5.26 -0.80
CA ILE A 235 25.75 -6.42 -1.13
C ILE A 235 26.15 -6.41 -2.61
N ALA A 236 25.17 -6.22 -3.51
CA ALA A 236 25.44 -6.31 -4.95
C ALA A 236 26.17 -5.08 -5.52
N SER A 237 25.98 -3.93 -4.90
CA SER A 237 26.54 -2.63 -5.36
C SER A 237 27.05 -1.80 -4.18
N PRO A 238 28.12 -2.23 -3.51
CA PRO A 238 28.53 -1.72 -2.18
C PRO A 238 28.96 -0.27 -2.12
N ARG A 239 29.02 0.43 -3.26
CA ARG A 239 29.42 1.84 -3.35
C ARG A 239 28.28 2.78 -3.72
N ILE A 240 27.08 2.27 -3.90
CA ILE A 240 25.93 3.06 -4.39
C ILE A 240 25.12 3.58 -3.20
N PHE A 241 24.81 4.88 -3.23
CA PHE A 241 23.79 5.47 -2.38
C PHE A 241 22.42 5.06 -2.87
N LEU A 242 21.48 4.80 -1.95
CA LEU A 242 20.13 4.40 -2.31
C LEU A 242 19.12 5.40 -1.73
N ALA A 243 18.16 5.81 -2.56
CA ALA A 243 17.03 6.65 -2.22
C ALA A 243 15.78 6.19 -2.98
N GLY A 244 14.62 6.32 -2.37
CA GLY A 244 13.32 6.02 -2.96
C GLY A 244 12.59 4.88 -2.30
N ALA A 245 11.26 4.97 -2.34
CA ALA A 245 10.33 3.97 -1.79
C ALA A 245 10.22 2.70 -2.65
N SER A 246 10.89 2.65 -3.79
CA SER A 246 10.68 1.65 -4.84
C SER A 246 10.88 0.20 -4.38
N GLY A 247 11.78 -0.09 -3.44
CA GLY A 247 11.90 -1.42 -2.85
C GLY A 247 10.60 -1.92 -2.22
N GLY A 248 9.92 -1.04 -1.47
CA GLY A 248 8.59 -1.31 -0.89
C GLY A 248 7.49 -1.36 -1.95
N VAL A 249 7.54 -0.47 -2.94
CA VAL A 249 6.58 -0.44 -4.06
C VAL A 249 6.62 -1.74 -4.86
N TYR A 250 7.81 -2.26 -5.18
CA TYR A 250 7.96 -3.56 -5.83
C TYR A 250 7.46 -4.72 -4.98
N ALA A 251 7.61 -4.61 -3.66
CA ALA A 251 7.03 -5.59 -2.75
C ALA A 251 5.50 -5.57 -2.78
N LEU A 252 4.86 -4.40 -2.89
CA LEU A 252 3.40 -4.32 -3.08
C LEU A 252 2.96 -4.94 -4.40
N ILE A 253 3.66 -4.69 -5.50
CA ILE A 253 3.35 -5.28 -6.81
C ILE A 253 3.40 -6.81 -6.74
N THR A 254 4.46 -7.35 -6.17
CA THR A 254 4.61 -8.82 -6.08
C THR A 254 3.74 -9.45 -4.99
N ALA A 255 3.28 -8.67 -4.01
CA ALA A 255 2.22 -9.10 -3.09
C ALA A 255 0.89 -9.36 -3.80
N HIS A 256 0.54 -8.59 -4.84
CA HIS A 256 -0.60 -8.91 -5.70
C HIS A 256 -0.38 -10.23 -6.44
N ILE A 257 0.84 -10.49 -6.94
CA ILE A 257 1.18 -11.80 -7.54
C ILE A 257 1.02 -12.93 -6.50
N ALA A 258 1.46 -12.71 -5.25
CA ALA A 258 1.24 -13.67 -4.17
C ALA A 258 -0.25 -13.93 -3.92
N THR A 259 -1.09 -12.89 -3.93
CA THR A 259 -2.55 -13.02 -3.82
C THR A 259 -3.12 -13.88 -4.95
N ILE A 260 -2.66 -13.67 -6.18
CA ILE A 260 -3.10 -14.46 -7.35
C ILE A 260 -2.69 -15.93 -7.19
N ILE A 261 -1.46 -16.21 -6.75
CA ILE A 261 -0.96 -17.57 -6.54
C ILE A 261 -1.78 -18.30 -5.46
N LEU A 262 -2.06 -17.63 -4.34
CA LEU A 262 -2.81 -18.20 -3.22
C LEU A 262 -4.28 -18.46 -3.56
N ASN A 263 -4.86 -17.63 -4.42
CA ASN A 263 -6.28 -17.66 -4.73
C ASN A 263 -6.55 -18.02 -6.20
N TRP A 264 -5.66 -18.75 -6.85
CA TRP A 264 -5.68 -19.03 -8.29
C TRP A 264 -6.99 -19.61 -8.79
N HIS A 265 -7.60 -20.51 -8.01
CA HIS A 265 -8.82 -21.21 -8.40
C HIS A 265 -10.10 -20.43 -8.09
N GLU A 266 -9.97 -19.41 -7.27
CA GLU A 266 -11.06 -18.53 -6.84
C GLU A 266 -11.15 -17.26 -7.71
N MET A 267 -10.13 -17.01 -8.56
CA MET A 267 -10.06 -15.82 -9.42
C MET A 267 -10.58 -16.11 -10.83
N GLU A 268 -11.45 -15.23 -11.32
CA GLU A 268 -12.06 -15.36 -12.66
C GLU A 268 -11.04 -15.14 -13.78
N TYR A 269 -10.07 -14.23 -13.58
CA TYR A 269 -9.07 -13.83 -14.58
C TYR A 269 -7.63 -13.94 -14.06
N ALA A 270 -7.32 -14.95 -13.24
CA ALA A 270 -6.03 -15.11 -12.61
C ALA A 270 -4.84 -15.03 -13.60
N LEU A 271 -4.96 -15.70 -14.75
CA LEU A 271 -3.92 -15.73 -15.76
C LEU A 271 -3.67 -14.35 -16.38
N ILE A 272 -4.74 -13.60 -16.68
CA ILE A 272 -4.65 -12.28 -17.28
C ILE A 272 -4.03 -11.30 -16.27
N GLN A 273 -4.46 -11.34 -15.03
CA GLN A 273 -3.92 -10.49 -13.96
C GLN A 273 -2.45 -10.81 -13.70
N LEU A 274 -2.08 -12.08 -13.62
CA LEU A 274 -0.69 -12.51 -13.48
C LEU A 274 0.16 -11.98 -14.65
N PHE A 275 -0.33 -12.13 -15.89
CA PHE A 275 0.36 -11.64 -17.07
C PHE A 275 0.58 -10.12 -17.01
N VAL A 276 -0.45 -9.35 -16.65
CA VAL A 276 -0.35 -7.88 -16.51
C VAL A 276 0.71 -7.49 -15.48
N PHE A 277 0.69 -8.11 -14.29
CA PHE A 277 1.70 -7.81 -13.27
C PHE A 277 3.12 -8.25 -13.67
N LEU A 278 3.26 -9.40 -14.33
CA LEU A 278 4.56 -9.85 -14.83
C LEU A 278 5.11 -8.94 -15.93
N VAL A 279 4.26 -8.48 -16.85
CA VAL A 279 4.66 -7.52 -17.89
C VAL A 279 5.05 -6.18 -17.25
N PHE A 280 4.28 -5.69 -16.30
CA PHE A 280 4.59 -4.44 -15.59
C PHE A 280 5.93 -4.51 -14.86
N CYS A 281 6.16 -5.55 -14.05
CA CYS A 281 7.44 -5.75 -13.37
C CYS A 281 8.60 -6.01 -14.36
N GLY A 282 8.35 -6.83 -15.36
CA GLY A 282 9.38 -7.25 -16.30
C GLY A 282 9.86 -6.11 -17.22
N THR A 283 8.96 -5.24 -17.65
CA THR A 283 9.32 -4.09 -18.50
C THR A 283 10.16 -3.08 -17.72
N ASP A 284 9.77 -2.72 -16.50
CA ASP A 284 10.52 -1.75 -15.71
C ASP A 284 11.86 -2.32 -15.24
N LEU A 285 11.88 -3.54 -14.73
CA LEU A 285 13.12 -4.21 -14.33
C LEU A 285 14.05 -4.42 -15.54
N GLY A 286 13.51 -4.86 -16.68
CA GLY A 286 14.27 -5.04 -17.91
C GLY A 286 14.84 -3.71 -18.44
N PHE A 287 14.07 -2.64 -18.39
CA PHE A 287 14.54 -1.31 -18.77
C PHE A 287 15.62 -0.79 -17.80
N SER A 288 15.45 -1.01 -16.50
CA SER A 288 16.45 -0.63 -15.49
C SER A 288 17.77 -1.39 -15.66
N ILE A 289 17.70 -2.70 -15.96
CA ILE A 289 18.89 -3.52 -16.26
C ILE A 289 19.54 -3.07 -17.57
N TYR A 290 18.75 -2.82 -18.61
CA TYR A 290 19.25 -2.33 -19.90
C TYR A 290 20.01 -1.01 -19.73
N ARG A 291 19.44 -0.04 -19.00
CA ARG A 291 20.11 1.23 -18.73
C ARG A 291 21.43 1.03 -17.97
N HIS A 292 21.42 0.18 -16.95
CA HIS A 292 22.63 -0.12 -16.18
C HIS A 292 23.76 -0.73 -17.04
N ILE A 293 23.41 -1.57 -18.02
CA ILE A 293 24.39 -2.16 -18.94
C ILE A 293 24.86 -1.12 -19.98
N SER A 294 23.95 -0.25 -20.44
CA SER A 294 24.22 0.71 -21.51
C SER A 294 24.94 1.98 -21.02
N ASP A 295 24.74 2.37 -19.77
CA ASP A 295 25.36 3.53 -19.15
C ASP A 295 26.01 3.14 -17.82
N ALA A 296 27.35 3.08 -17.81
CA ALA A 296 28.14 2.76 -16.62
C ALA A 296 27.96 3.79 -15.47
N ASN A 297 27.40 4.98 -15.75
CA ASN A 297 27.07 5.99 -14.77
C ASN A 297 25.63 5.92 -14.27
N ASP A 298 24.81 5.01 -14.81
CA ASP A 298 23.44 4.84 -14.34
C ASP A 298 23.43 4.27 -12.91
N ARG A 299 22.90 5.05 -11.98
CA ARG A 299 22.83 4.74 -10.55
C ARG A 299 21.46 4.24 -10.14
N VAL A 300 20.68 3.72 -11.10
CA VAL A 300 19.35 3.17 -10.79
C VAL A 300 19.48 1.91 -9.95
N GLY A 301 18.75 1.88 -8.84
CA GLY A 301 18.78 0.78 -7.88
C GLY A 301 18.00 -0.47 -8.33
N TYR A 302 18.28 -1.01 -9.55
CA TYR A 302 17.59 -2.22 -10.05
C TYR A 302 17.66 -3.39 -9.08
N VAL A 303 18.74 -3.49 -8.32
CA VAL A 303 18.89 -4.53 -7.27
C VAL A 303 17.87 -4.31 -6.15
N ALA A 304 17.60 -3.05 -5.77
CA ALA A 304 16.56 -2.76 -4.79
C ALA A 304 15.17 -3.20 -5.27
N HIS A 305 14.87 -2.96 -6.55
CA HIS A 305 13.61 -3.40 -7.18
C HIS A 305 13.49 -4.93 -7.14
N LEU A 306 14.52 -5.65 -7.60
CA LEU A 306 14.53 -7.10 -7.61
C LEU A 306 14.43 -7.69 -6.21
N SER A 307 15.23 -7.20 -5.27
CA SER A 307 15.22 -7.68 -3.89
C SER A 307 13.88 -7.36 -3.20
N GLY A 308 13.33 -6.19 -3.45
CA GLY A 308 11.99 -5.79 -2.99
C GLY A 308 10.90 -6.70 -3.56
N ALA A 309 10.96 -7.01 -4.85
CA ALA A 309 10.02 -7.92 -5.51
C ALA A 309 10.08 -9.34 -4.91
N ILE A 310 11.27 -9.88 -4.70
CA ILE A 310 11.45 -11.19 -4.05
C ILE A 310 10.89 -11.18 -2.63
N ALA A 311 11.20 -10.15 -1.85
CA ALA A 311 10.70 -10.01 -0.49
C ALA A 311 9.17 -9.91 -0.46
N GLY A 312 8.59 -9.09 -1.32
CA GLY A 312 7.14 -8.91 -1.41
C GLY A 312 6.39 -10.19 -1.77
N LEU A 313 6.93 -10.98 -2.70
CA LEU A 313 6.37 -12.28 -3.06
C LEU A 313 6.44 -13.25 -1.87
N LEU A 314 7.61 -13.43 -1.26
CA LEU A 314 7.82 -14.40 -0.19
C LEU A 314 7.06 -14.02 1.09
N VAL A 315 7.14 -12.76 1.51
CA VAL A 315 6.41 -12.27 2.68
C VAL A 315 4.91 -12.21 2.39
N GLY A 316 4.51 -11.85 1.16
CA GLY A 316 3.13 -11.86 0.72
C GLY A 316 2.49 -13.25 0.86
N ILE A 317 3.14 -14.30 0.37
CA ILE A 317 2.70 -15.69 0.57
C ILE A 317 2.58 -16.04 2.07
N GLY A 318 3.51 -15.52 2.90
CA GLY A 318 3.53 -15.79 4.34
C GLY A 318 2.46 -15.06 5.15
N VAL A 319 1.99 -13.90 4.69
CA VAL A 319 1.24 -12.96 5.53
C VAL A 319 -0.16 -12.65 4.99
N LEU A 320 -0.37 -12.70 3.67
CA LEU A 320 -1.66 -12.36 3.08
C LEU A 320 -2.74 -13.40 3.43
N ARG A 321 -3.96 -12.94 3.46
CA ARG A 321 -5.10 -13.82 3.73
C ARG A 321 -5.44 -14.60 2.47
N ASN A 322 -5.69 -15.88 2.69
CA ASN A 322 -6.25 -16.76 1.68
C ASN A 322 -7.73 -17.04 1.99
N LEU A 323 -8.56 -17.11 0.95
CA LEU A 323 -9.98 -17.40 1.07
C LEU A 323 -10.24 -18.88 1.39
N ASN A 324 -9.46 -19.78 0.80
CA ASN A 324 -9.58 -21.23 0.95
C ASN A 324 -8.20 -21.84 1.15
N VAL A 325 -7.84 -22.18 2.40
CA VAL A 325 -6.52 -22.74 2.71
C VAL A 325 -6.44 -24.18 2.25
N ARG A 326 -5.59 -24.44 1.26
CA ARG A 326 -5.34 -25.79 0.72
C ARG A 326 -4.15 -26.46 1.38
N PRO A 327 -4.07 -27.80 1.42
CA PRO A 327 -2.93 -28.51 2.08
C PRO A 327 -1.56 -28.14 1.54
N TYR A 328 -1.43 -27.84 0.24
CA TYR A 328 -0.14 -27.47 -0.38
C TYR A 328 0.31 -26.07 0.04
N GLU A 329 -0.59 -25.17 0.40
CA GLU A 329 -0.29 -23.78 0.77
C GLU A 329 0.46 -23.70 2.09
N LYS A 330 0.18 -24.63 3.00
CA LYS A 330 0.98 -24.74 4.23
C LYS A 330 2.44 -25.07 3.94
N LYS A 331 2.70 -25.90 2.93
CA LYS A 331 4.08 -26.20 2.47
C LYS A 331 4.69 -24.96 1.81
N LEU A 332 3.94 -24.31 0.93
CA LEU A 332 4.38 -23.08 0.26
C LEU A 332 4.68 -21.97 1.27
N TRP A 333 3.86 -21.82 2.31
CA TRP A 333 4.10 -20.91 3.41
C TRP A 333 5.44 -21.16 4.10
N TRP A 334 5.73 -22.42 4.49
CA TRP A 334 6.99 -22.76 5.13
C TRP A 334 8.18 -22.51 4.22
N ILE A 335 8.07 -22.85 2.94
CA ILE A 335 9.11 -22.59 1.93
C ILE A 335 9.39 -21.09 1.84
N ALA A 336 8.35 -20.27 1.67
CA ALA A 336 8.49 -18.83 1.52
C ALA A 336 9.12 -18.18 2.75
N VAL A 337 8.63 -18.50 3.95
CA VAL A 337 9.17 -17.96 5.22
C VAL A 337 10.63 -18.41 5.41
N THR A 338 10.94 -19.67 5.14
CA THR A 338 12.31 -20.19 5.28
C THR A 338 13.27 -19.49 4.32
N ILE A 339 12.90 -19.36 3.05
CA ILE A 339 13.74 -18.69 2.04
C ILE A 339 13.97 -17.23 2.42
N TYR A 340 12.90 -16.49 2.75
CA TYR A 340 13.03 -15.08 3.14
C TYR A 340 13.94 -14.93 4.36
N SER A 341 13.73 -15.74 5.41
CA SER A 341 14.54 -15.69 6.62
C SER A 341 16.00 -16.06 6.34
N ALA A 342 16.25 -17.07 5.52
CA ALA A 342 17.61 -17.46 5.12
C ALA A 342 18.31 -16.33 4.36
N LEU A 343 17.65 -15.69 3.40
CA LEU A 343 18.21 -14.57 2.65
C LEU A 343 18.57 -13.40 3.57
N MET A 344 17.67 -13.03 4.50
CA MET A 344 17.90 -11.95 5.43
C MET A 344 19.02 -12.24 6.41
N VAL A 345 19.02 -13.45 7.00
CA VAL A 345 20.10 -13.88 7.91
C VAL A 345 21.45 -13.91 7.18
N THR A 346 21.49 -14.46 5.96
CA THR A 346 22.72 -14.47 5.15
C THR A 346 23.20 -13.06 4.87
N GLY A 347 22.31 -12.13 4.50
CA GLY A 347 22.67 -10.73 4.29
C GLY A 347 23.23 -10.07 5.55
N ILE A 348 22.60 -10.26 6.71
CA ILE A 348 23.07 -9.74 8.00
C ILE A 348 24.43 -10.34 8.36
N CYS A 349 24.59 -11.66 8.25
CA CYS A 349 25.86 -12.33 8.50
C CYS A 349 26.96 -11.81 7.58
N PHE A 350 26.66 -11.58 6.31
CA PHE A 350 27.63 -11.03 5.38
C PHE A 350 28.12 -9.63 5.81
N HIS A 351 27.22 -8.77 6.27
CA HIS A 351 27.58 -7.45 6.79
C HIS A 351 28.45 -7.50 8.06
N ILE A 352 28.24 -8.51 8.90
CA ILE A 352 28.97 -8.66 10.17
C ILE A 352 30.34 -9.29 9.94
N PHE A 353 30.42 -10.37 9.13
CA PHE A 353 31.63 -11.19 9.01
C PHE A 353 32.56 -10.76 7.87
N TYR A 354 32.08 -9.93 6.93
CA TYR A 354 32.88 -9.44 5.80
C TYR A 354 32.91 -7.91 5.73
N PRO A 355 33.31 -7.20 6.81
CA PRO A 355 33.30 -5.74 6.84
C PRO A 355 34.23 -5.12 5.78
N ASP A 356 35.35 -5.77 5.45
CA ASP A 356 36.35 -5.29 4.48
C ASP A 356 35.85 -5.30 3.02
N TYR A 357 34.74 -6.00 2.74
CA TYR A 357 34.09 -5.99 1.43
C TYR A 357 33.50 -4.60 1.12
N PHE A 358 33.11 -3.87 2.12
CA PHE A 358 32.38 -2.61 2.00
C PHE A 358 33.34 -1.40 2.05
N PRO A 359 32.98 -0.29 1.37
CA PRO A 359 33.80 0.91 1.41
C PRO A 359 33.84 1.49 2.82
N VAL A 360 35.02 1.94 3.22
CA VAL A 360 35.25 2.65 4.48
C VAL A 360 35.32 4.15 4.20
N GLN A 361 34.73 4.96 5.05
CA GLN A 361 34.92 6.40 4.99
C GLN A 361 36.37 6.72 5.31
N LEU A 362 37.15 7.12 4.31
CA LEU A 362 38.46 7.71 4.55
C LEU A 362 38.19 9.00 5.33
N HIS A 363 38.54 9.02 6.63
CA HIS A 363 38.71 10.27 7.34
C HIS A 363 39.82 11.00 6.61
N VAL A 364 39.44 11.95 5.75
CA VAL A 364 40.37 12.98 5.31
C VAL A 364 40.73 13.70 6.59
N LEU A 365 41.91 13.40 7.12
CA LEU A 365 42.52 14.15 8.20
C LEU A 365 42.38 15.60 7.79
N ALA A 366 41.69 16.39 8.58
CA ALA A 366 41.60 17.82 8.36
C ALA A 366 43.02 18.32 8.07
N PRO A 367 43.23 19.12 7.03
CA PRO A 367 44.57 19.62 6.75
C PRO A 367 45.09 20.19 8.03
N SER A 368 46.20 19.67 8.50
CA SER A 368 46.95 20.16 9.64
C SER A 368 47.07 21.68 9.45
N LYS A 369 46.53 22.44 10.38
CA LYS A 369 46.86 23.86 10.47
C LYS A 369 48.35 23.95 10.85
N SER A 370 49.23 23.59 9.90
CA SER A 370 50.63 23.93 9.98
C SER A 370 50.68 25.44 9.78
N GLY A 371 50.91 26.13 10.87
CA GLY A 371 51.14 27.54 10.85
C GLY A 371 52.28 27.87 9.89
N PHE A 372 52.06 28.86 9.10
CA PHE A 372 53.17 29.60 8.48
C PHE A 372 53.73 30.55 9.51
N PRO A 373 55.06 30.72 9.51
CA PRO A 373 55.73 31.67 10.34
C PRO A 373 55.41 33.12 9.98
#